data_815a9e7fb7f4b048bf0e891fa29c2300
#
_entry.id   815a9e7fb7f4b048bf0e891fa29c2300
#
_cell.length_a   1.000
_cell.length_b   1.000
_cell.length_c   1.000
_cell.angle_alpha   90.00
_cell.angle_beta   90.00
_cell.angle_gamma   90.00
#
_symmetry.space_group_name_H-M   'P 1'
#
loop_
_entity.id
_entity.type
_entity.pdbx_description
1 polymer ?
#
loop_
_entity_poly.entity_id
_entity_poly.type
_entity_poly.pdbx_seq_one_letter_code
_entity_poly.pdbx_strand_id
1 'polypeptide(L)'
;NVLFQISNIHFLPNMIRYTQQITREENFMKAYERLLKYAVIKTPSDESSDSTPSSACQFDLANLLKKEMEALGVSDIQLTENCFLYGKLPATKGYENAPAIGFIAHMDTVADYCEQPIRPIIIKNYNGKELALGNSGLTLSPKMFPHLESLKGYTLITTDGNTILGADDKAGIAEIMTLVEHLQKESIPHGPISIAFTPDEEIGTGASHFDVELFGADFAYTLDGSTEGELEYENFNACSASFDIHGVSVHPGSAKDTMINACLLAMEINSLLPLHETPRDTEGYEGFYHLINMNGDCGHATLNYIVRDHDTEKFQYRKDKLIDIANELNQKWGDGTVELHIKDQYFNM
;
A
#
# COMPACT_ATOMS: atom_id res chain seq x y z
N ASN A 1 16.01 3.40 -12.54
CA ASN A 1 15.35 3.93 -11.33
C ASN A 1 14.91 2.73 -10.50
N VAL A 2 15.47 2.58 -9.30
CA VAL A 2 15.14 1.50 -8.38
C VAL A 2 14.38 2.13 -7.22
N LEU A 3 13.13 1.71 -7.02
CA LEU A 3 12.32 2.06 -5.86
C LEU A 3 12.52 0.97 -4.80
N PHE A 4 12.86 1.37 -3.58
CA PHE A 4 12.95 0.48 -2.42
C PHE A 4 11.90 0.89 -1.41
N GLN A 5 11.20 -0.08 -0.87
CA GLN A 5 10.26 0.11 0.23
C GLN A 5 10.98 -0.18 1.56
N ILE A 6 10.92 0.74 2.51
CA ILE A 6 11.53 0.57 3.84
C ILE A 6 10.43 0.64 4.90
N SER A 7 10.27 -0.45 5.60
CA SER A 7 9.43 -0.51 6.79
C SER A 7 10.25 -0.10 8.01
N ASN A 8 9.94 1.07 8.56
CA ASN A 8 10.47 1.57 9.85
C ASN A 8 12.00 1.52 10.02
N ILE A 9 12.69 2.60 9.64
CA ILE A 9 14.12 2.74 9.88
C ILE A 9 14.37 2.97 11.37
N HIS A 10 14.88 1.93 12.05
CA HIS A 10 15.71 2.16 13.23
C HIS A 10 17.09 2.61 12.73
N PHE A 11 17.41 3.86 13.01
CA PHE A 11 18.71 4.44 12.69
C PHE A 11 19.85 3.50 13.09
N LEU A 12 20.78 3.25 12.16
CA LEU A 12 21.96 2.40 12.31
C LEU A 12 22.65 2.58 13.69
N PRO A 13 23.26 1.53 14.25
CA PRO A 13 23.90 1.56 15.59
C PRO A 13 24.94 2.67 15.79
N ASN A 14 25.50 3.22 14.74
CA ASN A 14 26.43 4.35 14.82
C ASN A 14 25.75 5.72 14.97
N MET A 15 24.48 5.89 14.64
CA MET A 15 23.70 7.09 14.99
C MET A 15 23.23 7.06 16.44
N ILE A 16 23.02 5.88 17.04
CA ILE A 16 22.72 5.75 18.47
C ILE A 16 23.87 6.28 19.34
N ARG A 17 25.12 6.23 18.89
CA ARG A 17 26.23 6.89 19.61
C ARG A 17 26.16 8.41 19.58
N TYR A 18 25.55 9.02 18.58
CA TYR A 18 25.31 10.46 18.54
C TYR A 18 24.18 10.90 19.48
N THR A 19 23.14 10.09 19.65
CA THR A 19 22.01 10.42 20.54
C THR A 19 22.35 10.33 22.03
N GLN A 20 23.39 9.61 22.44
CA GLN A 20 23.83 9.53 23.84
C GLN A 20 24.66 10.75 24.31
N GLN A 21 25.10 11.63 23.41
CA GLN A 21 25.80 12.87 23.76
C GLN A 21 24.94 14.14 23.74
N ILE A 22 23.66 14.06 23.31
CA ILE A 22 22.77 15.21 23.25
C ILE A 22 22.00 15.33 24.58
N THR A 23 22.65 15.89 25.59
CA THR A 23 22.00 16.43 26.81
C THR A 23 21.52 17.88 26.59
N ARG A 24 20.99 18.18 25.40
CA ARG A 24 20.18 19.36 25.16
C ARG A 24 18.78 18.89 24.84
N GLU A 25 17.81 19.24 25.68
CA GLU A 25 16.39 19.24 25.35
C GLU A 25 16.20 20.26 24.19
N GLU A 26 16.55 19.86 22.99
CA GLU A 26 16.31 20.68 21.81
C GLU A 26 14.87 20.44 21.34
N ASN A 27 14.19 21.54 21.07
CA ASN A 27 12.80 21.68 20.67
C ASN A 27 12.52 21.09 19.25
N PHE A 28 12.78 19.80 19.06
CA PHE A 28 12.36 19.08 17.86
C PHE A 28 10.99 18.45 18.08
N MET A 29 10.13 18.58 17.09
CA MET A 29 8.89 17.82 17.10
C MET A 29 9.22 16.36 16.82
N LYS A 30 8.88 15.46 17.74
CA LYS A 30 9.13 14.03 17.56
C LYS A 30 8.18 13.44 16.51
N ALA A 31 8.59 12.37 15.83
CA ALA A 31 7.78 11.74 14.79
C ALA A 31 6.36 11.38 15.30
N TYR A 32 6.24 10.82 16.49
CA TYR A 32 4.93 10.51 17.06
C TYR A 32 4.06 11.76 17.34
N GLU A 33 4.64 12.91 17.63
CA GLU A 33 3.90 14.17 17.81
C GLU A 33 3.38 14.70 16.48
N ARG A 34 4.15 14.52 15.39
CA ARG A 34 3.69 14.77 14.03
C ARG A 34 2.57 13.80 13.64
N LEU A 35 2.76 12.49 13.89
CA LEU A 35 1.71 11.50 13.63
C LEU A 35 0.39 11.89 14.31
N LEU A 36 0.41 12.28 15.59
CA LEU A 36 -0.79 12.72 16.30
C LEU A 36 -1.45 13.94 15.64
N LYS A 37 -0.66 14.85 15.07
CA LYS A 37 -1.14 16.03 14.35
C LYS A 37 -1.76 15.66 13.00
N TYR A 38 -1.18 14.68 12.26
CA TYR A 38 -1.63 14.27 10.95
C TYR A 38 -2.81 13.29 11.02
N ALA A 39 -2.79 12.38 11.97
CA ALA A 39 -3.82 11.35 12.13
C ALA A 39 -5.23 11.91 12.30
N VAL A 40 -5.38 13.09 12.94
CA VAL A 40 -6.71 13.71 13.13
C VAL A 40 -7.32 14.29 11.85
N ILE A 41 -6.54 14.41 10.78
CA ILE A 41 -7.01 14.86 9.47
C ILE A 41 -7.51 13.64 8.71
N LYS A 42 -8.78 13.65 8.36
CA LYS A 42 -9.40 12.58 7.58
C LYS A 42 -8.97 12.66 6.12
N THR A 43 -8.49 11.55 5.60
CA THR A 43 -8.03 11.44 4.20
C THR A 43 -8.42 10.11 3.55
N PRO A 44 -9.65 9.57 3.75
CA PRO A 44 -10.01 8.30 3.13
C PRO A 44 -10.00 8.42 1.60
N SER A 45 -9.47 7.41 0.93
CA SER A 45 -9.65 7.21 -0.51
C SER A 45 -11.04 6.64 -0.81
N ASP A 46 -11.47 6.72 -2.08
CA ASP A 46 -12.79 6.26 -2.54
C ASP A 46 -12.63 5.42 -3.81
N GLU A 47 -12.72 4.09 -3.67
CA GLU A 47 -12.63 3.14 -4.79
C GLU A 47 -13.68 3.36 -5.89
N SER A 48 -14.79 4.02 -5.56
CA SER A 48 -15.88 4.28 -6.52
C SER A 48 -15.65 5.53 -7.38
N SER A 49 -14.61 6.31 -7.07
CA SER A 49 -14.27 7.57 -7.74
C SER A 49 -13.36 7.35 -8.94
N ASP A 50 -13.67 7.99 -10.07
CA ASP A 50 -12.81 8.04 -11.25
C ASP A 50 -11.84 9.24 -11.24
N SER A 51 -11.85 10.05 -10.17
CA SER A 51 -10.97 11.22 -10.05
C SER A 51 -9.69 10.90 -9.28
N THR A 52 -8.64 11.71 -9.52
CA THR A 52 -7.41 11.72 -8.68
C THR A 52 -7.20 13.15 -8.15
N PRO A 53 -7.17 13.36 -6.80
CA PRO A 53 -7.39 12.33 -5.78
C PRO A 53 -8.85 11.82 -5.80
N SER A 54 -9.02 10.58 -5.38
CA SER A 54 -10.34 9.94 -5.31
C SER A 54 -11.29 10.64 -4.34
N SER A 55 -10.74 11.32 -3.32
CA SER A 55 -11.47 12.17 -2.40
C SER A 55 -10.76 13.50 -2.18
N ALA A 56 -11.52 14.61 -2.23
CA ALA A 56 -10.98 15.97 -2.10
C ALA A 56 -10.40 16.27 -0.71
N CYS A 57 -10.78 15.52 0.33
CA CYS A 57 -10.27 15.73 1.68
C CYS A 57 -8.78 15.41 1.84
N GLN A 58 -8.16 14.68 0.92
CA GLN A 58 -6.72 14.45 0.90
C GLN A 58 -5.93 15.76 0.75
N PHE A 59 -6.48 16.77 0.08
CA PHE A 59 -5.89 18.10 0.02
C PHE A 59 -5.75 18.80 1.38
N ASP A 60 -6.54 18.42 2.38
CA ASP A 60 -6.43 19.03 3.72
C ASP A 60 -5.08 18.69 4.36
N LEU A 61 -4.64 17.45 4.25
CA LEU A 61 -3.32 17.02 4.71
C LEU A 61 -2.22 17.59 3.79
N ALA A 62 -2.37 17.50 2.49
CA ALA A 62 -1.39 18.02 1.52
C ALA A 62 -1.09 19.52 1.75
N ASN A 63 -2.12 20.33 1.98
CA ASN A 63 -1.97 21.75 2.27
C ASN A 63 -1.31 22.04 3.63
N LEU A 64 -1.55 21.20 4.63
CA LEU A 64 -0.84 21.29 5.91
C LEU A 64 0.65 20.98 5.73
N LEU A 65 0.97 19.86 5.04
CA LEU A 65 2.33 19.41 4.78
C LEU A 65 3.10 20.43 3.94
N LYS A 66 2.48 21.00 2.90
CA LYS A 66 3.07 22.07 2.11
C LYS A 66 3.56 23.24 2.97
N LYS A 67 2.71 23.73 3.88
CA LYS A 67 3.09 24.84 4.79
C LYS A 67 4.21 24.43 5.75
N GLU A 68 4.21 23.19 6.21
CA GLU A 68 5.24 22.69 7.10
C GLU A 68 6.58 22.51 6.36
N MET A 69 6.56 22.01 5.13
CA MET A 69 7.74 21.95 4.26
C MET A 69 8.33 23.35 4.00
N GLU A 70 7.48 24.35 3.70
CA GLU A 70 7.89 25.75 3.54
C GLU A 70 8.58 26.28 4.81
N ALA A 71 8.01 26.00 5.98
CA ALA A 71 8.55 26.41 7.27
C ALA A 71 9.89 25.72 7.62
N LEU A 72 10.11 24.51 7.12
CA LEU A 72 11.34 23.74 7.30
C LEU A 72 12.41 24.06 6.22
N GLY A 73 12.15 24.99 5.28
CA GLY A 73 13.11 25.40 4.29
C GLY A 73 13.27 24.43 3.11
N VAL A 74 12.30 23.57 2.89
CA VAL A 74 12.22 22.77 1.65
C VAL A 74 11.99 23.71 0.47
N SER A 75 12.68 23.49 -0.65
CA SER A 75 12.57 24.25 -1.88
C SER A 75 11.72 23.52 -2.93
N ASP A 76 11.41 24.21 -4.01
CA ASP A 76 10.70 23.68 -5.20
C ASP A 76 9.42 22.92 -4.85
N ILE A 77 8.68 23.43 -3.86
CA ILE A 77 7.47 22.78 -3.35
C ILE A 77 6.34 22.95 -4.37
N GLN A 78 5.81 21.83 -4.85
CA GLN A 78 4.70 21.80 -5.80
C GLN A 78 3.59 20.86 -5.30
N LEU A 79 2.38 21.40 -5.16
CA LEU A 79 1.16 20.62 -4.95
C LEU A 79 0.40 20.63 -6.28
N THR A 80 0.28 19.44 -6.88
CA THR A 80 -0.39 19.28 -8.17
C THR A 80 -1.92 19.27 -8.05
N GLU A 81 -2.61 19.39 -9.18
CA GLU A 81 -4.07 19.25 -9.24
C GLU A 81 -4.56 17.86 -8.86
N ASN A 82 -3.71 16.84 -9.04
CA ASN A 82 -3.97 15.45 -8.64
C ASN A 82 -3.50 15.13 -7.20
N CYS A 83 -3.28 16.17 -6.37
CA CYS A 83 -2.89 16.04 -4.95
C CYS A 83 -1.52 15.41 -4.68
N PHE A 84 -0.60 15.33 -5.65
CA PHE A 84 0.78 14.98 -5.37
C PHE A 84 1.53 16.19 -4.83
N LEU A 85 2.21 16.02 -3.70
CA LEU A 85 3.02 17.08 -3.09
C LEU A 85 4.50 16.73 -3.19
N TYR A 86 5.23 17.50 -3.98
CA TYR A 86 6.67 17.36 -4.17
C TYR A 86 7.46 18.47 -3.47
N GLY A 87 8.70 18.18 -3.10
CA GLY A 87 9.64 19.16 -2.58
C GLY A 87 11.09 18.69 -2.67
N LYS A 88 12.01 19.64 -2.59
CA LYS A 88 13.45 19.39 -2.67
C LYS A 88 14.16 19.93 -1.44
N LEU A 89 15.09 19.18 -0.89
CA LEU A 89 16.07 19.66 0.06
C LEU A 89 17.43 19.68 -0.64
N PRO A 90 17.96 20.89 -0.97
CA PRO A 90 19.23 21.00 -1.67
C PRO A 90 20.36 20.39 -0.87
N ALA A 91 21.36 19.81 -1.56
CA ALA A 91 22.54 19.28 -0.94
C ALA A 91 23.28 20.32 -0.08
N THR A 92 23.88 19.90 1.00
CA THR A 92 24.81 20.73 1.75
C THR A 92 26.10 20.94 0.95
N LYS A 93 26.81 22.04 1.23
CA LYS A 93 28.04 22.41 0.52
C LYS A 93 29.05 21.28 0.53
N GLY A 94 29.47 20.85 -0.66
CA GLY A 94 30.45 19.78 -0.89
C GLY A 94 29.81 18.40 -1.15
N TYR A 95 28.47 18.29 -1.12
CA TYR A 95 27.72 17.07 -1.40
C TYR A 95 26.79 17.18 -2.62
N GLU A 96 26.98 18.23 -3.43
CA GLU A 96 26.15 18.55 -4.59
C GLU A 96 26.19 17.45 -5.69
N ASN A 97 27.28 16.68 -5.73
CA ASN A 97 27.47 15.60 -6.70
C ASN A 97 27.09 14.20 -6.13
N ALA A 98 26.57 14.13 -4.91
CA ALA A 98 26.06 12.88 -4.38
C ALA A 98 24.76 12.49 -5.13
N PRO A 99 24.47 11.19 -5.28
CA PRO A 99 23.19 10.76 -5.83
C PRO A 99 22.00 11.39 -5.07
N ALA A 100 20.98 11.80 -5.80
CA ALA A 100 19.76 12.32 -5.20
C ALA A 100 18.94 11.16 -4.64
N ILE A 101 18.67 11.20 -3.33
CA ILE A 101 17.82 10.22 -2.66
C ILE A 101 16.40 10.75 -2.54
N GLY A 102 15.41 9.89 -2.81
CA GLY A 102 14.00 10.19 -2.66
C GLY A 102 13.39 9.54 -1.43
N PHE A 103 12.41 10.22 -0.82
CA PHE A 103 11.54 9.66 0.22
C PHE A 103 10.08 9.89 -0.17
N ILE A 104 9.28 8.82 -0.07
CA ILE A 104 7.87 8.79 -0.47
C ILE A 104 7.05 8.23 0.67
N ALA A 105 5.86 8.79 0.89
CA ALA A 105 4.82 8.27 1.77
C ALA A 105 3.45 8.65 1.24
N HIS A 106 2.39 7.86 1.52
CA HIS A 106 1.07 8.21 1.05
C HIS A 106 0.24 8.96 2.10
N MET A 107 -0.68 9.80 1.62
CA MET A 107 -1.50 10.68 2.47
C MET A 107 -2.88 10.11 2.76
N ASP A 108 -3.39 9.27 1.88
CA ASP A 108 -4.71 8.67 2.03
C ASP A 108 -4.72 7.56 3.07
N THR A 109 -5.90 7.12 3.42
CA THR A 109 -6.17 5.99 4.30
C THR A 109 -7.28 5.16 3.69
N VAL A 110 -7.40 3.90 4.10
CA VAL A 110 -8.59 3.10 3.80
C VAL A 110 -9.86 3.83 4.23
N ALA A 111 -10.97 3.57 3.53
CA ALA A 111 -12.26 4.21 3.80
C ALA A 111 -13.00 3.64 5.01
N ASP A 112 -12.56 2.48 5.52
CA ASP A 112 -13.22 1.78 6.60
C ASP A 112 -13.19 2.59 7.90
N TYR A 113 -14.33 2.63 8.60
CA TYR A 113 -14.47 3.29 9.91
C TYR A 113 -13.95 4.74 9.95
N CYS A 114 -14.24 5.54 8.91
CA CYS A 114 -13.82 6.93 8.79
C CYS A 114 -14.93 7.97 9.07
N GLU A 115 -16.13 7.56 9.46
CA GLU A 115 -17.29 8.47 9.61
C GLU A 115 -17.13 9.42 10.80
N GLN A 116 -16.51 8.94 11.89
CA GLN A 116 -16.33 9.71 13.11
C GLN A 116 -14.99 10.49 13.10
N PRO A 117 -14.87 11.55 13.92
CA PRO A 117 -13.58 12.21 14.15
C PRO A 117 -12.55 11.24 14.77
N ILE A 118 -11.35 11.22 14.21
CA ILE A 118 -10.25 10.38 14.71
C ILE A 118 -9.74 10.95 16.04
N ARG A 119 -9.65 10.09 17.05
CA ARG A 119 -9.23 10.45 18.42
C ARG A 119 -8.07 9.57 18.87
N PRO A 120 -6.82 9.97 18.61
CA PRO A 120 -5.65 9.24 19.06
C PRO A 120 -5.56 9.19 20.59
N ILE A 121 -5.17 8.03 21.13
CA ILE A 121 -4.95 7.80 22.56
C ILE A 121 -3.52 7.30 22.76
N ILE A 122 -2.78 7.95 23.68
CA ILE A 122 -1.43 7.55 24.04
C ILE A 122 -1.47 6.68 25.29
N ILE A 123 -0.93 5.47 25.19
CA ILE A 123 -0.86 4.50 26.28
C ILE A 123 0.60 4.30 26.66
N LYS A 124 1.02 4.91 27.76
CA LYS A 124 2.38 4.84 28.24
C LYS A 124 2.65 3.53 28.97
N ASN A 125 3.84 2.97 28.76
CA ASN A 125 4.32 1.79 29.47
C ASN A 125 3.32 0.62 29.39
N TYR A 126 2.96 0.22 28.15
CA TYR A 126 2.01 -0.86 27.92
C TYR A 126 2.38 -2.11 28.71
N ASN A 127 1.42 -2.72 29.37
CA ASN A 127 1.65 -3.81 30.32
C ASN A 127 1.65 -5.22 29.71
N GLY A 128 1.44 -5.34 28.38
CA GLY A 128 1.38 -6.62 27.67
C GLY A 128 0.05 -7.38 27.85
N LYS A 129 -0.99 -6.73 28.36
CA LYS A 129 -2.32 -7.36 28.59
C LYS A 129 -3.36 -6.77 27.63
N GLU A 130 -4.57 -7.31 27.70
CA GLU A 130 -5.71 -6.77 26.98
C GLU A 130 -5.88 -5.26 27.21
N LEU A 131 -6.15 -4.55 26.12
CA LEU A 131 -6.28 -3.11 26.06
C LEU A 131 -7.64 -2.72 25.51
N ALA A 132 -8.50 -2.15 26.35
CA ALA A 132 -9.77 -1.60 25.91
C ALA A 132 -9.55 -0.31 25.10
N LEU A 133 -10.22 -0.18 23.96
CA LEU A 133 -10.17 0.99 23.09
C LEU A 133 -11.27 1.98 23.46
N GLY A 134 -10.94 2.93 24.32
CA GLY A 134 -11.89 3.93 24.79
C GLY A 134 -13.15 3.30 25.39
N ASN A 135 -14.31 3.78 24.93
CA ASN A 135 -15.63 3.28 25.32
C ASN A 135 -16.35 2.53 24.18
N SER A 136 -15.63 2.13 23.14
CA SER A 136 -16.21 1.45 21.95
C SER A 136 -16.70 0.02 22.23
N GLY A 137 -16.24 -0.58 23.34
CA GLY A 137 -16.44 -2.00 23.62
C GLY A 137 -15.44 -2.92 22.91
N LEU A 138 -14.54 -2.37 22.08
CA LEU A 138 -13.48 -3.12 21.42
C LEU A 138 -12.27 -3.28 22.34
N THR A 139 -11.56 -4.39 22.18
CA THR A 139 -10.37 -4.72 22.97
C THR A 139 -9.29 -5.28 22.06
N LEU A 140 -8.07 -4.73 22.14
CA LEU A 140 -6.88 -5.34 21.59
C LEU A 140 -6.37 -6.40 22.56
N SER A 141 -6.30 -7.65 22.12
CA SER A 141 -5.88 -8.78 22.96
C SER A 141 -4.63 -9.44 22.38
N PRO A 142 -3.57 -9.65 23.20
CA PRO A 142 -2.41 -10.45 22.78
C PRO A 142 -2.78 -11.86 22.31
N LYS A 143 -3.89 -12.41 22.78
CA LYS A 143 -4.40 -13.70 22.32
C LYS A 143 -4.82 -13.64 20.84
N MET A 144 -5.37 -12.50 20.38
CA MET A 144 -5.77 -12.28 19.00
C MET A 144 -4.61 -11.70 18.16
N PHE A 145 -3.80 -10.86 18.77
CA PHE A 145 -2.65 -10.18 18.18
C PHE A 145 -1.38 -10.48 18.98
N PRO A 146 -0.71 -11.62 18.78
CA PRO A 146 0.41 -12.08 19.61
C PRO A 146 1.60 -11.11 19.69
N HIS A 147 1.83 -10.31 18.63
CA HIS A 147 2.90 -9.32 18.60
C HIS A 147 2.79 -8.26 19.72
N LEU A 148 1.59 -8.02 20.25
CA LEU A 148 1.38 -7.11 21.37
C LEU A 148 2.19 -7.49 22.62
N GLU A 149 2.52 -8.77 22.80
CA GLU A 149 3.35 -9.21 23.93
C GLU A 149 4.77 -8.63 23.85
N SER A 150 5.32 -8.48 22.65
CA SER A 150 6.64 -7.88 22.43
C SER A 150 6.67 -6.38 22.72
N LEU A 151 5.53 -5.71 22.68
CA LEU A 151 5.38 -4.28 22.91
C LEU A 151 5.24 -3.90 24.39
N LYS A 152 5.39 -4.86 25.30
CA LYS A 152 5.38 -4.59 26.74
C LYS A 152 6.48 -3.60 27.15
N GLY A 153 6.08 -2.52 27.84
CA GLY A 153 6.99 -1.43 28.25
C GLY A 153 7.04 -0.28 27.25
N TYR A 154 6.57 -0.48 26.02
CA TYR A 154 6.50 0.58 25.00
C TYR A 154 5.33 1.54 25.26
N THR A 155 5.41 2.70 24.64
CA THR A 155 4.28 3.62 24.52
C THR A 155 3.55 3.33 23.22
N LEU A 156 2.26 3.03 23.31
CA LEU A 156 1.41 2.76 22.16
C LEU A 156 0.57 3.99 21.82
N ILE A 157 0.27 4.16 20.53
CA ILE A 157 -0.73 5.10 20.03
C ILE A 157 -1.85 4.26 19.42
N THR A 158 -3.07 4.48 19.91
CA THR A 158 -4.29 3.82 19.41
C THR A 158 -5.38 4.86 19.16
N THR A 159 -6.55 4.44 18.71
CA THR A 159 -7.77 5.26 18.71
C THR A 159 -8.66 4.90 19.90
N ASP A 160 -9.79 5.61 20.00
CA ASP A 160 -10.87 5.29 20.94
C ASP A 160 -11.71 4.07 20.50
N GLY A 161 -11.35 3.41 19.40
CA GLY A 161 -12.02 2.24 18.85
C GLY A 161 -13.24 2.53 17.96
N ASN A 162 -13.53 3.79 17.69
CA ASN A 162 -14.63 4.18 16.79
C ASN A 162 -14.16 4.47 15.36
N THR A 163 -12.84 4.60 15.17
CA THR A 163 -12.22 4.86 13.86
C THR A 163 -10.92 4.09 13.72
N ILE A 164 -10.39 4.00 12.50
CA ILE A 164 -8.99 3.69 12.27
C ILE A 164 -8.11 4.81 12.83
N LEU A 165 -6.81 4.55 13.04
CA LEU A 165 -5.84 5.58 13.41
C LEU A 165 -5.31 6.33 12.18
N GLY A 166 -5.17 5.64 11.05
CA GLY A 166 -4.54 6.16 9.84
C GLY A 166 -3.03 6.37 10.04
N ALA A 167 -2.37 5.49 10.81
CA ALA A 167 -0.92 5.49 10.93
C ALA A 167 -0.25 5.07 9.63
N ASP A 168 -0.89 4.21 8.90
CA ASP A 168 -0.65 3.86 7.53
C ASP A 168 -1.31 4.93 6.63
N ASP A 169 -0.52 5.78 5.91
CA ASP A 169 0.94 5.89 6.05
C ASP A 169 1.36 7.28 6.58
N LYS A 170 0.53 7.88 7.43
CA LYS A 170 0.88 9.16 8.08
C LYS A 170 2.07 9.03 9.05
N ALA A 171 2.46 7.79 9.40
CA ALA A 171 3.67 7.54 10.15
C ALA A 171 4.91 7.79 9.29
N GLY A 172 4.96 7.26 8.08
CA GLY A 172 6.04 7.54 7.12
C GLY A 172 6.14 9.03 6.79
N ILE A 173 5.00 9.72 6.59
CA ILE A 173 4.99 11.18 6.47
C ILE A 173 5.65 11.86 7.69
N ALA A 174 5.28 11.43 8.90
CA ALA A 174 5.81 12.02 10.13
C ALA A 174 7.33 11.76 10.28
N GLU A 175 7.81 10.61 9.85
CA GLU A 175 9.23 10.26 9.84
C GLU A 175 10.02 11.12 8.85
N ILE A 176 9.54 11.24 7.61
CA ILE A 176 10.15 12.08 6.57
C ILE A 176 10.26 13.53 7.06
N MET A 177 9.16 14.10 7.57
CA MET A 177 9.14 15.48 8.03
C MET A 177 10.02 15.70 9.26
N THR A 178 10.18 14.69 10.11
CA THR A 178 11.09 14.73 11.26
C THR A 178 12.54 14.66 10.79
N LEU A 179 12.85 13.80 9.81
CA LEU A 179 14.18 13.73 9.19
C LEU A 179 14.59 15.09 8.61
N VAL A 180 13.69 15.74 7.84
CA VAL A 180 13.93 17.06 7.25
C VAL A 180 14.24 18.09 8.33
N GLU A 181 13.45 18.13 9.42
CA GLU A 181 13.68 19.06 10.53
C GLU A 181 15.06 18.84 11.17
N HIS A 182 15.44 17.59 11.41
CA HIS A 182 16.76 17.27 11.99
C HIS A 182 17.92 17.69 11.07
N LEU A 183 17.84 17.35 9.78
CA LEU A 183 18.87 17.73 8.80
C LEU A 183 19.09 19.23 8.77
N GLN A 184 18.01 20.02 8.78
CA GLN A 184 18.07 21.47 8.71
C GLN A 184 18.58 22.10 10.01
N LYS A 185 18.02 21.71 11.15
CA LYS A 185 18.35 22.33 12.44
C LYS A 185 19.73 21.95 12.96
N GLU A 186 20.18 20.74 12.72
CA GLU A 186 21.51 20.26 13.17
C GLU A 186 22.58 20.49 12.10
N SER A 187 22.20 21.02 10.93
CA SER A 187 23.14 21.22 9.80
C SER A 187 23.92 19.96 9.44
N ILE A 188 23.22 18.83 9.41
CA ILE A 188 23.81 17.52 9.07
C ILE A 188 24.18 17.50 7.58
N PRO A 189 25.42 17.17 7.20
CA PRO A 189 25.78 17.08 5.80
C PRO A 189 24.98 16.00 5.05
N HIS A 190 24.41 16.36 3.89
CA HIS A 190 23.63 15.45 3.05
C HIS A 190 23.71 15.82 1.56
N GLY A 191 23.51 14.84 0.69
CA GLY A 191 23.28 15.03 -0.74
C GLY A 191 21.89 15.64 -1.04
N PRO A 192 21.53 15.80 -2.33
CA PRO A 192 20.18 16.23 -2.70
C PRO A 192 19.14 15.23 -2.18
N ILE A 193 18.02 15.75 -1.62
CA ILE A 193 16.91 14.92 -1.18
C ILE A 193 15.64 15.38 -1.89
N SER A 194 14.91 14.41 -2.46
CA SER A 194 13.59 14.61 -3.03
C SER A 194 12.52 14.04 -2.09
N ILE A 195 11.42 14.75 -1.95
CA ILE A 195 10.31 14.35 -1.07
C ILE A 195 9.05 14.31 -1.93
N ALA A 196 8.25 13.25 -1.78
CA ALA A 196 6.94 13.19 -2.38
C ALA A 196 5.91 12.61 -1.39
N PHE A 197 4.75 13.23 -1.33
CA PHE A 197 3.58 12.68 -0.66
C PHE A 197 2.50 12.42 -1.70
N THR A 198 1.98 11.19 -1.74
CA THR A 198 1.09 10.69 -2.79
C THR A 198 -0.34 10.52 -2.30
N PRO A 199 -1.34 10.68 -3.17
CA PRO A 199 -2.73 10.29 -2.90
C PRO A 199 -2.98 8.84 -3.30
N ASP A 200 -4.13 8.27 -2.90
CA ASP A 200 -4.79 7.10 -3.49
C ASP A 200 -3.94 5.81 -3.56
N GLU A 201 -3.01 5.62 -2.61
CA GLU A 201 -2.24 4.37 -2.53
C GLU A 201 -3.16 3.19 -2.18
N GLU A 202 -4.04 3.36 -1.20
CA GLU A 202 -4.93 2.35 -0.63
C GLU A 202 -5.95 1.76 -1.63
N ILE A 203 -6.15 2.43 -2.75
CA ILE A 203 -6.96 1.95 -3.88
C ILE A 203 -6.12 1.54 -5.09
N GLY A 204 -4.78 1.45 -4.94
CA GLY A 204 -3.85 0.97 -5.95
C GLY A 204 -3.60 1.94 -7.12
N THR A 205 -3.96 3.22 -6.99
CA THR A 205 -3.77 4.22 -8.05
C THR A 205 -2.73 5.27 -7.70
N GLY A 206 -2.10 5.18 -6.53
CA GLY A 206 -1.13 6.14 -5.99
C GLY A 206 0.07 6.46 -6.89
N ALA A 207 0.45 5.58 -7.80
CA ALA A 207 1.53 5.84 -8.75
C ALA A 207 1.08 6.36 -10.12
N SER A 208 -0.24 6.40 -10.41
CA SER A 208 -0.78 6.61 -11.76
C SER A 208 -0.41 7.95 -12.39
N HIS A 209 -0.25 8.99 -11.56
CA HIS A 209 0.10 10.35 -11.98
C HIS A 209 1.39 10.87 -11.34
N PHE A 210 2.24 9.96 -10.85
CA PHE A 210 3.51 10.32 -10.24
C PHE A 210 4.48 10.85 -11.29
N ASP A 211 4.95 12.07 -11.12
CA ASP A 211 5.91 12.72 -12.02
C ASP A 211 7.35 12.42 -11.57
N VAL A 212 7.94 11.39 -12.19
CA VAL A 212 9.31 10.94 -11.89
C VAL A 212 10.35 12.00 -12.23
N GLU A 213 10.14 12.77 -13.29
CA GLU A 213 11.08 13.85 -13.70
C GLU A 213 11.03 15.00 -12.71
N LEU A 214 9.84 15.43 -12.30
CA LEU A 214 9.65 16.46 -11.28
C LEU A 214 10.23 15.99 -9.93
N PHE A 215 9.98 14.75 -9.55
CA PHE A 215 10.56 14.15 -8.35
C PHE A 215 12.08 14.12 -8.40
N GLY A 216 12.68 13.68 -9.52
CA GLY A 216 14.09 13.85 -9.87
C GLY A 216 15.07 13.24 -8.87
N ALA A 217 14.77 12.10 -8.26
CA ALA A 217 15.69 11.30 -7.47
C ALA A 217 16.36 10.24 -8.33
N ASP A 218 17.61 9.87 -8.01
CA ASP A 218 18.31 8.76 -8.65
C ASP A 218 17.75 7.41 -8.18
N PHE A 219 17.34 7.34 -6.91
CA PHE A 219 16.61 6.24 -6.29
C PHE A 219 15.78 6.76 -5.12
N ALA A 220 14.78 5.99 -4.71
CA ALA A 220 13.90 6.42 -3.63
C ALA A 220 13.52 5.27 -2.71
N TYR A 221 13.11 5.64 -1.50
CA TYR A 221 12.52 4.77 -0.51
C TYR A 221 11.09 5.21 -0.24
N THR A 222 10.14 4.28 -0.30
CA THR A 222 8.80 4.47 0.23
C THR A 222 8.81 4.04 1.70
N LEU A 223 8.44 4.95 2.60
CA LEU A 223 8.37 4.70 4.03
C LEU A 223 6.96 4.23 4.37
N ASP A 224 6.70 2.98 4.06
CA ASP A 224 5.40 2.35 4.22
C ASP A 224 5.63 0.86 4.45
N GLY A 225 5.19 0.32 5.57
CA GLY A 225 5.46 -1.08 5.84
C GLY A 225 5.08 -1.54 7.25
N SER A 226 5.31 -2.81 7.55
CA SER A 226 4.74 -3.50 8.71
C SER A 226 5.71 -3.76 9.85
N THR A 227 6.95 -4.17 9.56
CA THR A 227 7.91 -4.62 10.59
C THR A 227 9.10 -3.69 10.69
N GLU A 228 9.41 -3.26 11.91
CA GLU A 228 10.57 -2.42 12.20
C GLU A 228 11.89 -3.03 11.71
N GLY A 229 12.64 -2.27 10.90
CA GLY A 229 13.93 -2.69 10.36
C GLY A 229 13.86 -3.57 9.12
N GLU A 230 12.69 -3.82 8.58
CA GLU A 230 12.49 -4.49 7.31
C GLU A 230 12.84 -3.58 6.13
N LEU A 231 13.45 -4.15 5.11
CA LEU A 231 13.74 -3.50 3.84
C LEU A 231 13.29 -4.42 2.71
N GLU A 232 12.26 -4.01 2.01
CA GLU A 232 11.80 -4.67 0.81
C GLU A 232 12.46 -4.05 -0.43
N TYR A 233 13.08 -4.89 -1.26
CA TYR A 233 13.78 -4.49 -2.48
C TYR A 233 13.35 -5.31 -3.69
N GLU A 234 12.38 -6.17 -3.52
CA GLU A 234 11.68 -6.93 -4.55
C GLU A 234 10.19 -6.96 -4.27
N ASN A 235 9.40 -7.01 -5.33
CA ASN A 235 7.97 -7.25 -5.27
C ASN A 235 7.56 -8.28 -6.32
N PHE A 236 6.29 -8.58 -6.44
CA PHE A 236 5.78 -9.45 -7.50
C PHE A 236 5.70 -8.72 -8.84
N ASN A 237 5.81 -9.48 -9.95
CA ASN A 237 5.10 -9.14 -11.17
C ASN A 237 3.61 -9.43 -10.95
N ALA A 238 2.74 -8.56 -11.40
CA ALA A 238 1.33 -8.57 -11.03
C ALA A 238 0.40 -8.34 -12.22
N CYS A 239 -0.63 -9.16 -12.33
CA CYS A 239 -1.77 -8.85 -13.19
C CYS A 239 -3.10 -9.26 -12.53
N SER A 240 -4.17 -8.63 -12.97
CA SER A 240 -5.53 -9.13 -12.78
C SER A 240 -5.94 -9.95 -14.01
N ALA A 241 -6.74 -10.98 -13.79
CA ALA A 241 -7.34 -11.77 -14.85
C ALA A 241 -8.82 -11.99 -14.55
N SER A 242 -9.67 -11.67 -15.51
CA SER A 242 -11.11 -11.87 -15.43
C SER A 242 -11.59 -12.79 -16.54
N PHE A 243 -12.29 -13.86 -16.16
CA PHE A 243 -13.04 -14.68 -17.08
C PHE A 243 -14.49 -14.23 -17.10
N ASP A 244 -15.01 -13.95 -18.27
CA ASP A 244 -16.43 -13.73 -18.54
C ASP A 244 -16.97 -14.94 -19.30
N ILE A 245 -17.96 -15.64 -18.74
CA ILE A 245 -18.39 -16.96 -19.20
C ILE A 245 -19.85 -16.88 -19.65
N HIS A 246 -20.09 -17.14 -20.92
CA HIS A 246 -21.41 -17.09 -21.56
C HIS A 246 -22.00 -18.49 -21.69
N GLY A 247 -23.00 -18.78 -20.88
CA GLY A 247 -23.72 -20.04 -20.90
C GLY A 247 -24.93 -20.03 -21.85
N VAL A 248 -25.47 -21.21 -22.09
CA VAL A 248 -26.74 -21.40 -22.79
C VAL A 248 -27.74 -22.02 -21.81
N SER A 249 -28.59 -21.19 -21.25
CA SER A 249 -29.62 -21.65 -20.28
C SER A 249 -30.86 -22.11 -21.05
N VAL A 250 -31.28 -23.37 -20.81
CA VAL A 250 -32.48 -23.97 -21.36
C VAL A 250 -33.21 -24.73 -20.27
N HIS A 251 -34.50 -25.07 -20.52
CA HIS A 251 -35.28 -25.86 -19.57
C HIS A 251 -34.60 -27.22 -19.29
N PRO A 252 -34.43 -27.64 -18.04
CA PRO A 252 -33.70 -28.88 -17.67
C PRO A 252 -34.19 -30.14 -18.40
N GLY A 253 -35.48 -30.22 -18.70
CA GLY A 253 -36.04 -31.36 -19.46
C GLY A 253 -35.59 -31.44 -20.93
N SER A 254 -35.02 -30.37 -21.48
CA SER A 254 -34.48 -30.28 -22.86
C SER A 254 -33.00 -29.96 -22.90
N ALA A 255 -32.31 -30.07 -21.78
CA ALA A 255 -30.94 -29.58 -21.61
C ALA A 255 -29.85 -30.49 -22.25
N LYS A 256 -30.19 -31.76 -22.53
CA LYS A 256 -29.24 -32.71 -23.10
C LYS A 256 -28.67 -32.22 -24.44
N ASP A 257 -27.34 -32.16 -24.51
CA ASP A 257 -26.57 -31.75 -25.69
C ASP A 257 -26.85 -30.27 -26.14
N THR A 258 -27.49 -29.45 -25.29
CA THR A 258 -27.85 -28.07 -25.62
C THR A 258 -27.42 -27.07 -24.54
N MET A 259 -27.60 -27.44 -23.26
CA MET A 259 -27.26 -26.54 -22.16
C MET A 259 -25.75 -26.39 -21.98
N ILE A 260 -25.30 -25.14 -21.86
CA ILE A 260 -23.96 -24.78 -21.40
C ILE A 260 -24.15 -24.03 -20.08
N ASN A 261 -23.76 -24.63 -18.97
CA ASN A 261 -23.94 -24.02 -17.67
C ASN A 261 -22.69 -23.24 -17.27
N ALA A 262 -22.79 -21.90 -17.26
CA ALA A 262 -21.68 -21.01 -16.97
C ALA A 262 -21.06 -21.23 -15.59
N CYS A 263 -21.86 -21.52 -14.54
CA CYS A 263 -21.33 -21.84 -13.23
C CYS A 263 -20.48 -23.13 -13.23
N LEU A 264 -20.85 -24.14 -13.99
CA LEU A 264 -20.06 -25.36 -14.07
C LEU A 264 -18.74 -25.13 -14.84
N LEU A 265 -18.77 -24.29 -15.88
CA LEU A 265 -17.55 -23.87 -16.58
C LEU A 265 -16.64 -23.05 -15.69
N ALA A 266 -17.17 -22.16 -14.86
CA ALA A 266 -16.40 -21.41 -13.87
C ALA A 266 -15.65 -22.36 -12.90
N MET A 267 -16.32 -23.39 -12.42
CA MET A 267 -15.69 -24.45 -11.60
C MET A 267 -14.64 -25.25 -12.40
N GLU A 268 -14.91 -25.57 -13.67
CA GLU A 268 -13.96 -26.26 -14.56
C GLU A 268 -12.70 -25.40 -14.75
N ILE A 269 -12.81 -24.11 -15.03
CA ILE A 269 -11.67 -23.17 -15.15
C ILE A 269 -10.80 -23.23 -13.89
N ASN A 270 -11.39 -23.06 -12.72
CA ASN A 270 -10.64 -23.12 -11.46
C ASN A 270 -9.97 -24.47 -11.23
N SER A 271 -10.58 -25.59 -11.67
CA SER A 271 -10.01 -26.92 -11.54
C SER A 271 -8.84 -27.21 -12.48
N LEU A 272 -8.69 -26.45 -13.57
CA LEU A 272 -7.60 -26.57 -14.56
C LEU A 272 -6.34 -25.81 -14.12
N LEU A 273 -6.46 -24.96 -13.08
CA LEU A 273 -5.32 -24.28 -12.48
C LEU A 273 -4.62 -25.21 -11.47
N PRO A 274 -3.30 -25.01 -11.23
CA PRO A 274 -2.56 -25.80 -10.26
C PRO A 274 -3.15 -25.67 -8.85
N LEU A 275 -3.51 -26.79 -8.25
CA LEU A 275 -4.25 -26.84 -6.97
C LEU A 275 -3.52 -26.17 -5.79
N HIS A 276 -2.20 -26.23 -5.78
CA HIS A 276 -1.34 -25.73 -4.69
C HIS A 276 -0.63 -24.41 -5.01
N GLU A 277 -0.93 -23.79 -6.13
CA GLU A 277 -0.41 -22.47 -6.47
C GLU A 277 -1.42 -21.37 -6.07
N THR A 278 -1.73 -21.34 -4.78
CA THR A 278 -2.63 -20.34 -4.16
C THR A 278 -1.93 -19.63 -3.01
N PRO A 279 -2.34 -18.43 -2.60
CA PRO A 279 -1.70 -17.73 -1.48
C PRO A 279 -1.65 -18.51 -0.18
N ARG A 280 -2.54 -19.48 -0.02
CA ARG A 280 -2.58 -20.37 1.16
C ARG A 280 -1.46 -21.40 1.17
N ASP A 281 -1.02 -21.83 -0.02
CA ASP A 281 -0.14 -23.00 -0.20
C ASP A 281 1.27 -22.59 -0.70
N THR A 282 1.51 -21.29 -0.91
CA THR A 282 2.78 -20.75 -1.44
C THR A 282 3.49 -19.87 -0.41
N GLU A 283 4.83 -19.81 -0.50
CA GLU A 283 5.68 -19.02 0.36
C GLU A 283 6.89 -18.43 -0.39
N GLY A 284 7.54 -17.43 0.18
CA GLY A 284 8.75 -16.82 -0.37
C GLY A 284 8.55 -16.31 -1.80
N TYR A 285 9.34 -16.80 -2.74
CA TYR A 285 9.32 -16.40 -4.16
C TYR A 285 8.35 -17.21 -5.04
N GLU A 286 7.51 -18.02 -4.45
CA GLU A 286 6.53 -18.80 -5.19
C GLU A 286 5.38 -17.92 -5.69
N GLY A 287 5.03 -18.07 -6.96
CA GLY A 287 3.91 -17.35 -7.55
C GLY A 287 2.59 -18.09 -7.36
N PHE A 288 1.47 -17.38 -7.55
CA PHE A 288 0.14 -17.93 -7.30
C PHE A 288 -0.95 -17.37 -8.22
N TYR A 289 -2.07 -18.08 -8.25
CA TYR A 289 -3.38 -17.63 -8.74
C TYR A 289 -4.31 -17.47 -7.54
N HIS A 290 -4.81 -16.27 -7.30
CA HIS A 290 -5.75 -16.00 -6.22
C HIS A 290 -7.12 -15.65 -6.76
N LEU A 291 -8.09 -16.55 -6.61
CA LEU A 291 -9.49 -16.27 -6.93
C LEU A 291 -10.05 -15.31 -5.87
N ILE A 292 -10.33 -14.06 -6.28
CA ILE A 292 -10.87 -13.02 -5.38
C ILE A 292 -12.38 -13.20 -5.21
N ASN A 293 -13.08 -13.35 -6.35
CA ASN A 293 -14.51 -13.56 -6.34
C ASN A 293 -14.97 -14.42 -7.52
N MET A 294 -16.13 -15.01 -7.35
CA MET A 294 -16.88 -15.75 -8.36
C MET A 294 -18.34 -15.37 -8.22
N ASN A 295 -18.97 -15.00 -9.32
CA ASN A 295 -20.39 -14.68 -9.34
C ASN A 295 -21.03 -15.26 -10.60
N GLY A 296 -22.32 -15.62 -10.53
CA GLY A 296 -23.02 -16.05 -11.74
C GLY A 296 -24.20 -16.97 -11.52
N ASP A 297 -24.80 -17.33 -12.65
CA ASP A 297 -25.87 -18.31 -12.77
C ASP A 297 -25.63 -19.26 -13.95
N CYS A 298 -26.67 -19.99 -14.39
CA CYS A 298 -26.54 -20.92 -15.51
C CYS A 298 -26.21 -20.24 -16.86
N GLY A 299 -26.67 -19.00 -17.05
CA GLY A 299 -26.53 -18.27 -18.31
C GLY A 299 -25.27 -17.42 -18.40
N HIS A 300 -24.73 -16.98 -17.25
CA HIS A 300 -23.57 -16.10 -17.19
C HIS A 300 -22.81 -16.29 -15.88
N ALA A 301 -21.48 -16.28 -15.93
CA ALA A 301 -20.65 -16.30 -14.74
C ALA A 301 -19.37 -15.52 -14.95
N THR A 302 -18.82 -14.98 -13.86
CA THR A 302 -17.53 -14.29 -13.83
C THR A 302 -16.60 -14.87 -12.77
N LEU A 303 -15.30 -14.92 -13.09
CA LEU A 303 -14.22 -15.25 -12.15
C LEU A 303 -13.17 -14.15 -12.21
N ASN A 304 -12.78 -13.62 -11.05
CA ASN A 304 -11.74 -12.61 -10.98
C ASN A 304 -10.55 -13.14 -10.16
N TYR A 305 -9.38 -13.09 -10.77
CA TYR A 305 -8.12 -13.53 -10.20
C TYR A 305 -7.12 -12.38 -10.05
N ILE A 306 -6.31 -12.46 -9.00
CA ILE A 306 -5.00 -11.82 -8.94
C ILE A 306 -3.96 -12.88 -9.27
N VAL A 307 -3.01 -12.57 -10.15
CA VAL A 307 -1.89 -13.45 -10.51
C VAL A 307 -0.59 -12.75 -10.12
N ARG A 308 0.28 -13.47 -9.42
CA ARG A 308 1.56 -12.96 -8.92
C ARG A 308 2.68 -13.95 -9.19
N ASP A 309 3.84 -13.45 -9.55
CA ASP A 309 5.10 -14.21 -9.54
C ASP A 309 6.29 -13.25 -9.48
N HIS A 310 7.34 -13.58 -8.74
CA HIS A 310 8.56 -12.76 -8.70
C HIS A 310 9.35 -12.87 -10.00
N ASP A 311 9.36 -14.06 -10.60
CA ASP A 311 10.08 -14.36 -11.83
C ASP A 311 9.25 -13.97 -13.08
N THR A 312 9.83 -13.18 -13.97
CA THR A 312 9.14 -12.67 -15.17
C THR A 312 8.75 -13.77 -16.16
N GLU A 313 9.58 -14.82 -16.31
CA GLU A 313 9.27 -15.93 -17.23
C GLU A 313 8.15 -16.80 -16.68
N LYS A 314 8.18 -17.09 -15.36
CA LYS A 314 7.09 -17.81 -14.69
C LYS A 314 5.80 -17.00 -14.67
N PHE A 315 5.88 -15.69 -14.48
CA PHE A 315 4.72 -14.81 -14.57
C PHE A 315 4.08 -14.86 -15.96
N GLN A 316 4.89 -14.81 -17.03
CA GLN A 316 4.37 -14.97 -18.38
C GLN A 316 3.76 -16.35 -18.58
N TYR A 317 4.41 -17.42 -18.12
CA TYR A 317 3.86 -18.76 -18.13
C TYR A 317 2.49 -18.87 -17.45
N ARG A 318 2.29 -18.15 -16.34
CA ARG A 318 0.99 -18.09 -15.64
C ARG A 318 -0.09 -17.44 -16.51
N LYS A 319 0.23 -16.35 -17.17
CA LYS A 319 -0.70 -15.69 -18.11
C LYS A 319 -1.03 -16.60 -19.30
N ASP A 320 -0.02 -17.25 -19.88
CA ASP A 320 -0.21 -18.19 -21.00
C ASP A 320 -1.11 -19.36 -20.59
N LYS A 321 -0.96 -19.88 -19.37
CA LYS A 321 -1.83 -20.94 -18.84
C LYS A 321 -3.31 -20.52 -18.78
N LEU A 322 -3.61 -19.29 -18.41
CA LEU A 322 -4.99 -18.76 -18.42
C LEU A 322 -5.53 -18.66 -19.85
N ILE A 323 -4.70 -18.19 -20.78
CA ILE A 323 -5.05 -18.11 -22.21
C ILE A 323 -5.33 -19.50 -22.78
N ASP A 324 -4.50 -20.48 -22.47
CA ASP A 324 -4.68 -21.86 -22.90
C ASP A 324 -5.99 -22.46 -22.40
N ILE A 325 -6.34 -22.21 -21.13
CA ILE A 325 -7.62 -22.66 -20.54
C ILE A 325 -8.81 -22.04 -21.29
N ALA A 326 -8.77 -20.73 -21.55
CA ALA A 326 -9.85 -20.07 -22.30
C ALA A 326 -9.99 -20.64 -23.71
N ASN A 327 -8.87 -20.87 -24.41
CA ASN A 327 -8.84 -21.45 -25.74
C ASN A 327 -9.37 -22.89 -25.75
N GLU A 328 -8.96 -23.73 -24.80
CA GLU A 328 -9.42 -25.12 -24.69
C GLU A 328 -10.94 -25.19 -24.50
N LEU A 329 -11.48 -24.35 -23.61
CA LEU A 329 -12.91 -24.32 -23.36
C LEU A 329 -13.71 -23.76 -24.52
N ASN A 330 -13.20 -22.77 -25.26
CA ASN A 330 -13.84 -22.27 -26.49
C ASN A 330 -13.83 -23.32 -27.58
N GLN A 331 -12.76 -24.11 -27.74
CA GLN A 331 -12.76 -25.25 -28.67
C GLN A 331 -13.79 -26.33 -28.32
N LYS A 332 -14.01 -26.56 -27.01
CA LYS A 332 -14.95 -27.59 -26.53
C LYS A 332 -16.41 -27.15 -26.61
N TRP A 333 -16.69 -25.87 -26.29
CA TRP A 333 -18.04 -25.36 -26.07
C TRP A 333 -18.52 -24.36 -27.12
N GLY A 334 -17.64 -23.87 -27.97
CA GLY A 334 -17.91 -22.87 -28.99
C GLY A 334 -17.19 -21.56 -28.75
N ASP A 335 -16.82 -20.87 -29.82
CA ASP A 335 -16.13 -19.59 -29.76
C ASP A 335 -16.97 -18.53 -29.02
N GLY A 336 -16.33 -17.76 -28.13
CA GLY A 336 -16.98 -16.73 -27.31
C GLY A 336 -17.74 -17.27 -26.10
N THR A 337 -17.62 -18.57 -25.79
CA THR A 337 -18.17 -19.11 -24.53
C THR A 337 -17.38 -18.61 -23.31
N VAL A 338 -16.07 -18.43 -23.47
CA VAL A 338 -15.18 -17.92 -22.42
C VAL A 338 -14.37 -16.77 -22.98
N GLU A 339 -14.58 -15.58 -22.43
CA GLU A 339 -13.77 -14.40 -22.71
C GLU A 339 -12.81 -14.16 -21.55
N LEU A 340 -11.52 -13.96 -21.86
CA LEU A 340 -10.47 -13.71 -20.87
C LEU A 340 -9.90 -12.30 -21.04
N HIS A 341 -9.89 -11.54 -19.96
CA HIS A 341 -9.29 -10.21 -19.89
C HIS A 341 -8.13 -10.24 -18.89
N ILE A 342 -6.90 -9.98 -19.36
CA ILE A 342 -5.70 -9.87 -18.53
C ILE A 342 -5.24 -8.41 -18.57
N LYS A 343 -4.96 -7.84 -17.38
CA LYS A 343 -4.42 -6.49 -17.23
C LYS A 343 -3.21 -6.53 -16.33
N ASP A 344 -2.03 -6.23 -16.89
CA ASP A 344 -0.82 -6.04 -16.08
C ASP A 344 -0.99 -4.83 -15.15
N GLN A 345 -0.51 -4.94 -13.91
CA GLN A 345 -0.64 -3.94 -12.88
C GLN A 345 0.72 -3.29 -12.55
N TYR A 346 1.69 -4.12 -12.18
CA TYR A 346 3.07 -3.69 -11.93
C TYR A 346 4.04 -4.87 -12.14
N PHE A 347 5.33 -4.55 -12.17
CA PHE A 347 6.39 -5.52 -12.39
C PHE A 347 7.37 -5.50 -11.22
N ASN A 348 8.06 -6.64 -11.02
CA ASN A 348 9.15 -6.73 -10.04
C ASN A 348 10.26 -5.72 -10.36
N MET A 349 10.81 -5.14 -9.31
CA MET A 349 11.89 -4.14 -9.40
C MET A 349 13.22 -4.74 -9.81
#